data_c8671e1d3e19db6150262c326bd0b0f5
#
_entry.id   c8671e1d3e19db6150262c326bd0b0f5
#
_cell.length_a   1.000
_cell.length_b   1.000
_cell.length_c   1.000
_cell.angle_alpha   90.00
_cell.angle_beta   90.00
_cell.angle_gamma   90.00
#
_symmetry.space_group_name_H-M   'P 1'
#
loop_
_entity.id
_entity.type
_entity.pdbx_description
1 polymer ?
#
loop_
_entity_poly.entity_id
_entity_poly.type
_entity_poly.pdbx_seq_one_letter_code
_entity_poly.pdbx_strand_id
1 'polypeptide(L)'
;MSEFKCGLIAIVGRPNVGKSTLLNRLVGQKVSITSRKAQTTRHRVMGIHTTDEAQFVFVDTPGFQTRYTGTMNRAMNKRVRETLSDTDVVMMLVEAGRLKNEDRQVMELLPKDRPLILVVNKIDQVKDRAELMAYLQEVTAAHAFTEIVPVSAKQGHNLDELLKTLQAHLPENAPLFEADDVTDQTERQLAAELIREKVFRLCGEEIPYGVAVAIDKFEEEGNLRRIFATILVDRDTHKPIIIGKGGEKLKTISTQARLDMERAFDSKVYLEVWVKVKGGWADDVRMLRSLGLD
;
A
#
# COMPACT_ATOMS: atom_id res chain seq x y z
N MET A 1 8.46 -24.27 -25.35
CA MET A 1 8.79 -23.52 -24.11
C MET A 1 7.72 -22.46 -24.01
N SER A 2 7.00 -22.35 -22.90
CA SER A 2 6.06 -21.25 -22.68
C SER A 2 6.86 -19.94 -22.69
N GLU A 3 6.43 -18.94 -23.45
CA GLU A 3 7.09 -17.65 -23.47
C GLU A 3 6.91 -16.98 -22.10
N PHE A 4 7.98 -16.33 -21.61
CA PHE A 4 7.97 -15.68 -20.30
C PHE A 4 6.97 -14.52 -20.28
N LYS A 5 6.20 -14.41 -19.21
CA LYS A 5 5.18 -13.38 -19.06
C LYS A 5 5.60 -12.32 -18.06
N CYS A 6 5.48 -11.05 -18.42
CA CYS A 6 5.80 -9.95 -17.51
C CYS A 6 4.90 -8.77 -17.79
N GLY A 7 4.34 -8.16 -16.75
CA GLY A 7 3.52 -6.97 -16.89
C GLY A 7 3.19 -6.27 -15.58
N LEU A 8 2.65 -5.06 -15.72
CA LEU A 8 2.26 -4.18 -14.64
C LEU A 8 0.80 -4.47 -14.23
N ILE A 9 0.57 -4.66 -12.93
CA ILE A 9 -0.74 -4.99 -12.35
C ILE A 9 -1.13 -3.89 -11.36
N ALA A 10 -2.13 -3.07 -11.70
CA ALA A 10 -2.67 -2.09 -10.77
C ALA A 10 -3.47 -2.77 -9.64
N ILE A 11 -3.20 -2.40 -8.40
CA ILE A 11 -4.02 -2.78 -7.24
C ILE A 11 -4.87 -1.58 -6.83
N VAL A 12 -6.18 -1.64 -7.10
CA VAL A 12 -7.11 -0.56 -6.78
C VAL A 12 -8.24 -1.02 -5.86
N GLY A 13 -8.91 -0.10 -5.22
CA GLY A 13 -10.02 -0.36 -4.31
C GLY A 13 -10.12 0.72 -3.25
N ARG A 14 -11.26 0.78 -2.55
CA ARG A 14 -11.46 1.73 -1.45
C ARG A 14 -10.44 1.52 -0.33
N PRO A 15 -10.28 2.46 0.60
CA PRO A 15 -9.44 2.26 1.78
C PRO A 15 -9.85 1.02 2.60
N ASN A 16 -8.87 0.35 3.20
CA ASN A 16 -9.04 -0.76 4.15
C ASN A 16 -9.61 -2.08 3.57
N VAL A 17 -9.71 -2.24 2.26
CA VAL A 17 -10.08 -3.54 1.65
C VAL A 17 -8.95 -4.58 1.71
N GLY A 18 -7.71 -4.15 2.01
CA GLY A 18 -6.56 -5.04 2.19
C GLY A 18 -5.53 -5.02 1.07
N LYS A 19 -5.48 -3.96 0.24
CA LYS A 19 -4.52 -3.82 -0.88
C LYS A 19 -3.07 -4.08 -0.48
N SER A 20 -2.55 -3.29 0.44
CA SER A 20 -1.15 -3.42 0.91
C SER A 20 -0.88 -4.74 1.65
N THR A 21 -1.90 -5.32 2.30
CA THR A 21 -1.78 -6.66 2.92
C THR A 21 -1.63 -7.73 1.85
N LEU A 22 -2.44 -7.64 0.79
CA LEU A 22 -2.37 -8.57 -0.35
C LEU A 22 -1.03 -8.42 -1.06
N LEU A 23 -0.59 -7.19 -1.37
CA LEU A 23 0.71 -6.94 -1.98
C LEU A 23 1.85 -7.60 -1.21
N ASN A 24 1.96 -7.33 0.10
CA ASN A 24 3.01 -7.92 0.94
C ASN A 24 2.98 -9.46 0.95
N ARG A 25 1.79 -10.06 0.84
CA ARG A 25 1.63 -11.52 0.77
C ARG A 25 2.08 -12.08 -0.57
N LEU A 26 1.72 -11.42 -1.68
CA LEU A 26 2.09 -11.85 -3.04
C LEU A 26 3.60 -11.73 -3.27
N VAL A 27 4.22 -10.66 -2.75
CA VAL A 27 5.68 -10.45 -2.82
C VAL A 27 6.47 -11.33 -1.84
N GLY A 28 5.82 -11.77 -0.74
CA GLY A 28 6.48 -12.54 0.32
C GLY A 28 7.27 -11.70 1.33
N GLN A 29 7.35 -10.38 1.13
CA GLN A 29 8.05 -9.44 1.98
C GLN A 29 7.21 -8.19 2.28
N LYS A 30 7.61 -7.42 3.30
CA LYS A 30 6.94 -6.18 3.67
C LYS A 30 7.48 -5.01 2.85
N VAL A 31 6.86 -4.74 1.73
CA VAL A 31 7.15 -3.60 0.84
C VAL A 31 6.19 -2.43 0.99
N SER A 32 4.99 -2.66 1.52
CA SER A 32 3.99 -1.62 1.78
C SER A 32 3.51 -1.66 3.22
N ILE A 33 3.27 -0.49 3.80
CA ILE A 33 2.79 -0.38 5.19
C ILE A 33 1.30 -0.68 5.28
N THR A 34 0.89 -1.21 6.43
CA THR A 34 -0.49 -1.62 6.66
C THR A 34 -1.08 -0.98 7.91
N SER A 35 -2.29 -0.47 7.80
CA SER A 35 -3.07 -0.01 8.96
C SER A 35 -4.58 -0.14 8.71
N ARG A 36 -5.38 0.01 9.79
CA ARG A 36 -6.84 0.06 9.66
C ARG A 36 -7.38 1.43 9.29
N LYS A 37 -6.51 2.44 9.12
CA LYS A 37 -6.88 3.82 8.83
C LYS A 37 -6.82 4.08 7.33
N ALA A 38 -7.68 4.99 6.84
CA ALA A 38 -7.59 5.47 5.47
C ALA A 38 -6.26 6.21 5.23
N GLN A 39 -5.88 6.40 3.96
CA GLN A 39 -4.63 7.07 3.57
C GLN A 39 -3.35 6.41 4.13
N THR A 40 -3.39 5.10 4.39
CA THR A 40 -2.19 4.36 4.81
C THR A 40 -1.16 4.40 3.69
N THR A 41 -1.50 3.99 2.48
CA THR A 41 -0.66 4.15 1.29
C THR A 41 -0.87 5.56 0.72
N ARG A 42 0.19 6.34 0.58
CA ARG A 42 0.20 7.70 0.01
C ARG A 42 1.01 7.79 -1.26
N HIS A 43 1.96 6.88 -1.42
CA HIS A 43 2.83 6.77 -2.58
C HIS A 43 2.37 5.61 -3.47
N ARG A 44 2.77 5.65 -4.72
CA ARG A 44 2.81 4.47 -5.57
C ARG A 44 3.91 3.56 -5.04
N VAL A 45 3.60 2.31 -4.76
CA VAL A 45 4.55 1.30 -4.28
C VAL A 45 4.55 0.16 -5.28
N MET A 46 5.70 -0.17 -5.83
CA MET A 46 5.83 -1.38 -6.63
C MET A 46 6.26 -2.54 -5.74
N GLY A 47 5.62 -3.67 -5.94
CA GLY A 47 6.02 -4.95 -5.39
C GLY A 47 6.24 -5.94 -6.52
N ILE A 48 7.37 -6.62 -6.51
CA ILE A 48 7.81 -7.50 -7.59
C ILE A 48 7.78 -8.93 -7.08
N HIS A 49 7.19 -9.82 -7.86
CA HIS A 49 7.21 -11.26 -7.61
C HIS A 49 7.62 -11.99 -8.88
N THR A 50 8.77 -12.62 -8.84
CA THR A 50 9.34 -13.34 -9.98
C THR A 50 9.27 -14.86 -9.75
N THR A 51 8.86 -15.58 -10.76
CA THR A 51 8.86 -17.05 -10.86
C THR A 51 9.66 -17.47 -12.09
N ASP A 52 9.83 -18.76 -12.30
CA ASP A 52 10.51 -19.28 -13.50
C ASP A 52 9.76 -18.96 -14.82
N GLU A 53 8.46 -18.68 -14.74
CA GLU A 53 7.59 -18.50 -15.91
C GLU A 53 7.06 -17.08 -16.06
N ALA A 54 7.08 -16.27 -14.99
CA ALA A 54 6.50 -14.93 -15.01
C ALA A 54 7.11 -13.98 -13.99
N GLN A 55 7.04 -12.68 -14.31
CA GLN A 55 7.30 -11.59 -13.35
C GLN A 55 6.06 -10.71 -13.23
N PHE A 56 5.54 -10.63 -12.01
CA PHE A 56 4.39 -9.82 -11.64
C PHE A 56 4.87 -8.51 -11.02
N VAL A 57 4.59 -7.39 -11.66
CA VAL A 57 4.92 -6.07 -11.12
C VAL A 57 3.64 -5.42 -10.59
N PHE A 58 3.38 -5.63 -9.32
CA PHE A 58 2.22 -5.06 -8.64
C PHE A 58 2.43 -3.59 -8.33
N VAL A 59 1.43 -2.77 -8.60
CA VAL A 59 1.44 -1.34 -8.32
C VAL A 59 0.35 -1.04 -7.29
N ASP A 60 0.73 -0.96 -5.99
CA ASP A 60 -0.19 -0.54 -4.93
C ASP A 60 -0.45 0.96 -5.03
N THR A 61 -1.72 1.30 -5.04
CA THR A 61 -2.16 2.69 -5.14
C THR A 61 -2.79 3.16 -3.83
N PRO A 62 -2.75 4.48 -3.55
CA PRO A 62 -3.59 5.05 -2.52
C PRO A 62 -5.05 4.62 -2.70
N GLY A 63 -5.76 4.36 -1.60
CA GLY A 63 -7.19 4.07 -1.69
C GLY A 63 -7.94 5.26 -2.27
N PHE A 64 -8.61 5.07 -3.41
CA PHE A 64 -9.42 6.12 -4.02
C PHE A 64 -10.54 6.56 -3.10
N GLN A 65 -10.74 7.85 -2.96
CA GLN A 65 -11.79 8.42 -2.12
C GLN A 65 -12.14 9.85 -2.53
N THR A 66 -13.41 10.20 -2.37
CA THR A 66 -13.95 11.54 -2.63
C THR A 66 -14.28 12.30 -1.35
N ARG A 67 -14.22 11.62 -0.20
CA ARG A 67 -14.64 12.16 1.10
C ARG A 67 -13.79 13.34 1.59
N TYR A 68 -12.49 13.34 1.28
CA TYR A 68 -11.57 14.39 1.70
C TYR A 68 -11.17 15.25 0.50
N THR A 69 -11.21 16.58 0.71
CA THR A 69 -10.75 17.58 -0.25
C THR A 69 -9.41 18.14 0.24
N GLY A 70 -8.52 18.51 -0.65
CA GLY A 70 -7.19 19.04 -0.31
C GLY A 70 -6.16 18.65 -1.36
N THR A 71 -5.02 19.33 -1.37
CA THR A 71 -3.97 19.16 -2.38
C THR A 71 -3.43 17.73 -2.38
N MET A 72 -3.11 17.20 -1.20
CA MET A 72 -2.62 15.83 -1.05
C MET A 72 -3.63 14.78 -1.57
N ASN A 73 -4.94 14.93 -1.28
CA ASN A 73 -5.94 13.98 -1.77
C ASN A 73 -6.12 14.04 -3.28
N ARG A 74 -6.05 15.23 -3.87
CA ARG A 74 -6.07 15.39 -5.34
C ARG A 74 -4.87 14.69 -5.98
N ALA A 75 -3.67 14.85 -5.41
CA ALA A 75 -2.47 14.17 -5.87
C ALA A 75 -2.62 12.64 -5.79
N MET A 76 -3.10 12.10 -4.65
CA MET A 76 -3.35 10.66 -4.49
C MET A 76 -4.36 10.12 -5.51
N ASN A 77 -5.49 10.79 -5.73
CA ASN A 77 -6.49 10.36 -6.70
C ASN A 77 -6.00 10.48 -8.16
N LYS A 78 -5.14 11.46 -8.46
CA LYS A 78 -4.47 11.58 -9.76
C LYS A 78 -3.58 10.37 -10.03
N ARG A 79 -2.76 9.96 -9.04
CA ARG A 79 -1.90 8.77 -9.14
C ARG A 79 -2.68 7.47 -9.38
N VAL A 80 -3.85 7.32 -8.75
CA VAL A 80 -4.72 6.16 -9.04
C VAL A 80 -5.09 6.11 -10.52
N ARG A 81 -5.49 7.25 -11.10
CA ARG A 81 -5.87 7.31 -12.53
C ARG A 81 -4.68 7.07 -13.45
N GLU A 82 -3.52 7.66 -13.16
CA GLU A 82 -2.29 7.45 -13.91
C GLU A 82 -1.88 5.97 -13.89
N THR A 83 -1.91 5.34 -12.70
CA THR A 83 -1.61 3.91 -12.59
C THR A 83 -2.59 3.06 -13.41
N LEU A 84 -3.88 3.40 -13.40
CA LEU A 84 -4.88 2.68 -14.20
C LEU A 84 -4.63 2.79 -15.71
N SER A 85 -4.03 3.89 -16.21
CA SER A 85 -3.71 4.04 -17.63
C SER A 85 -2.42 3.31 -18.05
N ASP A 86 -1.50 3.10 -17.12
CA ASP A 86 -0.15 2.62 -17.41
C ASP A 86 0.05 1.11 -17.16
N THR A 87 -0.99 0.38 -16.73
CA THR A 87 -0.88 -1.03 -16.34
C THR A 87 -1.55 -1.96 -17.34
N ASP A 88 -1.05 -3.20 -17.46
CA ASP A 88 -1.54 -4.23 -18.37
C ASP A 88 -2.79 -4.91 -17.84
N VAL A 89 -2.86 -5.13 -16.52
CA VAL A 89 -3.98 -5.76 -15.82
C VAL A 89 -4.41 -4.89 -14.64
N VAL A 90 -5.69 -4.81 -14.39
CA VAL A 90 -6.24 -4.14 -13.21
C VAL A 90 -6.84 -5.15 -12.25
N MET A 91 -6.35 -5.15 -11.03
CA MET A 91 -6.86 -5.94 -9.91
C MET A 91 -7.66 -5.04 -8.97
N MET A 92 -8.99 -5.15 -9.03
CA MET A 92 -9.87 -4.43 -8.12
C MET A 92 -10.15 -5.25 -6.87
N LEU A 93 -9.79 -4.72 -5.70
CA LEU A 93 -10.08 -5.35 -4.41
C LEU A 93 -11.37 -4.82 -3.81
N VAL A 94 -12.21 -5.74 -3.37
CA VAL A 94 -13.40 -5.48 -2.55
C VAL A 94 -13.38 -6.35 -1.29
N GLU A 95 -14.13 -5.95 -0.28
CA GLU A 95 -14.32 -6.73 0.95
C GLU A 95 -15.55 -7.63 0.81
N ALA A 96 -15.40 -8.91 1.05
CA ALA A 96 -16.48 -9.89 0.96
C ALA A 96 -17.69 -9.52 1.83
N GLY A 97 -18.90 -9.76 1.30
CA GLY A 97 -20.16 -9.55 1.99
C GLY A 97 -20.66 -8.10 2.07
N ARG A 98 -19.94 -7.12 1.48
CA ARG A 98 -20.34 -5.71 1.60
C ARG A 98 -19.88 -4.81 0.46
N LEU A 99 -20.75 -4.59 -0.52
CA LEU A 99 -20.52 -3.61 -1.58
C LEU A 99 -20.93 -2.20 -1.09
N LYS A 100 -19.94 -1.29 -1.01
CA LYS A 100 -20.16 0.09 -0.56
C LYS A 100 -20.20 1.06 -1.74
N ASN A 101 -20.71 2.27 -1.50
CA ASN A 101 -20.71 3.33 -2.52
C ASN A 101 -19.29 3.69 -2.98
N GLU A 102 -18.31 3.64 -2.08
CA GLU A 102 -16.91 3.89 -2.43
C GLU A 102 -16.35 2.80 -3.37
N ASP A 103 -16.82 1.55 -3.28
CA ASP A 103 -16.45 0.49 -4.22
C ASP A 103 -17.05 0.79 -5.61
N ARG A 104 -18.29 1.26 -5.69
CA ARG A 104 -18.93 1.69 -6.94
C ARG A 104 -18.22 2.87 -7.60
N GLN A 105 -17.76 3.85 -6.80
CA GLN A 105 -16.95 4.97 -7.30
C GLN A 105 -15.61 4.51 -7.90
N VAL A 106 -14.99 3.47 -7.33
CA VAL A 106 -13.78 2.87 -7.92
C VAL A 106 -14.12 2.17 -9.23
N MET A 107 -15.24 1.44 -9.30
CA MET A 107 -15.71 0.77 -10.54
C MET A 107 -15.89 1.74 -11.70
N GLU A 108 -16.37 2.96 -11.44
CA GLU A 108 -16.54 4.00 -12.47
C GLU A 108 -15.21 4.49 -13.08
N LEU A 109 -14.08 4.25 -12.39
CA LEU A 109 -12.75 4.63 -12.87
C LEU A 109 -12.06 3.52 -13.66
N LEU A 110 -12.58 2.30 -13.64
CA LEU A 110 -11.92 1.15 -14.26
C LEU A 110 -11.87 1.30 -15.78
N PRO A 111 -10.73 1.02 -16.40
CA PRO A 111 -10.61 1.01 -17.85
C PRO A 111 -11.44 -0.13 -18.46
N LYS A 112 -11.83 0.03 -19.75
CA LYS A 112 -12.63 -0.98 -20.47
C LYS A 112 -11.82 -1.76 -21.50
N ASP A 113 -10.56 -1.43 -21.67
CA ASP A 113 -9.68 -1.88 -22.75
C ASP A 113 -8.65 -2.93 -22.31
N ARG A 114 -8.73 -3.39 -21.06
CA ARG A 114 -7.78 -4.37 -20.49
C ARG A 114 -8.44 -5.31 -19.50
N PRO A 115 -7.80 -6.43 -19.13
CA PRO A 115 -8.33 -7.40 -18.17
C PRO A 115 -8.59 -6.77 -16.80
N LEU A 116 -9.80 -6.98 -16.28
CA LEU A 116 -10.25 -6.53 -14.96
C LEU A 116 -10.47 -7.75 -14.07
N ILE A 117 -9.62 -7.94 -13.08
CA ILE A 117 -9.71 -9.05 -12.13
C ILE A 117 -10.33 -8.55 -10.83
N LEU A 118 -11.51 -9.06 -10.47
CA LEU A 118 -12.12 -8.77 -9.19
C LEU A 118 -11.54 -9.69 -8.12
N VAL A 119 -10.90 -9.11 -7.10
CA VAL A 119 -10.40 -9.84 -5.93
C VAL A 119 -11.32 -9.59 -4.75
N VAL A 120 -12.07 -10.61 -4.36
CA VAL A 120 -12.97 -10.57 -3.22
C VAL A 120 -12.19 -11.00 -1.98
N ASN A 121 -11.69 -10.02 -1.22
CA ASN A 121 -10.82 -10.25 -0.07
C ASN A 121 -11.60 -10.41 1.24
N LYS A 122 -10.93 -10.96 2.26
CA LYS A 122 -11.45 -11.21 3.60
C LYS A 122 -12.55 -12.28 3.65
N ILE A 123 -12.49 -13.28 2.78
CA ILE A 123 -13.44 -14.39 2.81
C ILE A 123 -13.43 -15.17 4.14
N ASP A 124 -12.34 -15.05 4.91
CA ASP A 124 -12.22 -15.57 6.26
C ASP A 124 -13.21 -14.96 7.26
N GLN A 125 -13.84 -13.84 6.92
CA GLN A 125 -14.83 -13.17 7.75
C GLN A 125 -16.28 -13.52 7.37
N VAL A 126 -16.48 -14.16 6.21
CA VAL A 126 -17.81 -14.61 5.76
C VAL A 126 -18.07 -16.00 6.30
N LYS A 127 -19.16 -16.14 7.07
CA LYS A 127 -19.50 -17.39 7.74
C LYS A 127 -20.38 -18.31 6.88
N ASP A 128 -21.17 -17.74 6.01
CA ASP A 128 -22.12 -18.45 5.17
C ASP A 128 -21.75 -18.37 3.69
N ARG A 129 -21.65 -19.54 3.06
CA ARG A 129 -21.38 -19.64 1.61
C ARG A 129 -22.49 -19.03 0.75
N ALA A 130 -23.74 -19.11 1.20
CA ALA A 130 -24.85 -18.50 0.49
C ALA A 130 -24.78 -16.97 0.49
N GLU A 131 -24.35 -16.37 1.60
CA GLU A 131 -24.08 -14.92 1.71
C GLU A 131 -22.99 -14.49 0.73
N LEU A 132 -21.90 -15.27 0.63
CA LEU A 132 -20.84 -14.99 -0.33
C LEU A 132 -21.35 -15.07 -1.78
N MET A 133 -22.16 -16.08 -2.12
CA MET A 133 -22.71 -16.22 -3.47
C MET A 133 -23.65 -15.07 -3.84
N ALA A 134 -24.54 -14.67 -2.93
CA ALA A 134 -25.41 -13.51 -3.14
C ALA A 134 -24.62 -12.21 -3.35
N TYR A 135 -23.55 -12.03 -2.55
CA TYR A 135 -22.64 -10.89 -2.70
C TYR A 135 -21.93 -10.90 -4.06
N LEU A 136 -21.43 -12.05 -4.52
CA LEU A 136 -20.79 -12.16 -5.83
C LEU A 136 -21.76 -11.79 -6.96
N GLN A 137 -23.03 -12.23 -6.87
CA GLN A 137 -24.06 -11.84 -7.83
C GLN A 137 -24.31 -10.32 -7.83
N GLU A 138 -24.35 -9.68 -6.66
CA GLU A 138 -24.51 -8.22 -6.55
C GLU A 138 -23.34 -7.48 -7.24
N VAL A 139 -22.11 -7.90 -6.98
CA VAL A 139 -20.92 -7.23 -7.52
C VAL A 139 -20.82 -7.40 -9.03
N THR A 140 -21.11 -8.61 -9.55
CA THR A 140 -21.09 -8.89 -11.01
C THR A 140 -22.19 -8.19 -11.76
N ALA A 141 -23.35 -7.96 -11.13
CA ALA A 141 -24.41 -7.15 -11.71
C ALA A 141 -24.05 -5.64 -11.76
N ALA A 142 -23.17 -5.19 -10.87
CA ALA A 142 -22.74 -3.78 -10.81
C ALA A 142 -21.68 -3.43 -11.87
N HIS A 143 -20.79 -4.36 -12.23
CA HIS A 143 -19.72 -4.16 -13.21
C HIS A 143 -19.27 -5.50 -13.82
N ALA A 144 -18.93 -5.50 -15.11
CA ALA A 144 -18.35 -6.66 -15.78
C ALA A 144 -16.86 -6.81 -15.44
N PHE A 145 -16.48 -7.99 -14.96
CA PHE A 145 -15.08 -8.37 -14.70
C PHE A 145 -14.68 -9.55 -15.59
N THR A 146 -13.41 -9.61 -15.96
CA THR A 146 -12.85 -10.71 -16.75
C THR A 146 -12.82 -11.98 -15.90
N GLU A 147 -12.34 -11.87 -14.66
CA GLU A 147 -12.25 -12.97 -13.71
C GLU A 147 -12.62 -12.50 -12.29
N ILE A 148 -12.99 -13.47 -11.43
CA ILE A 148 -13.32 -13.21 -10.02
C ILE A 148 -12.61 -14.22 -9.15
N VAL A 149 -11.77 -13.75 -8.23
CA VAL A 149 -10.99 -14.59 -7.35
C VAL A 149 -11.26 -14.23 -5.88
N PRO A 150 -11.97 -15.09 -5.13
CA PRO A 150 -12.13 -14.92 -3.69
C PRO A 150 -10.84 -15.30 -2.95
N VAL A 151 -10.35 -14.41 -2.05
CA VAL A 151 -9.11 -14.62 -1.31
C VAL A 151 -9.23 -14.23 0.18
N SER A 152 -8.31 -14.74 0.99
CA SER A 152 -7.98 -14.14 2.27
C SER A 152 -6.50 -13.74 2.28
N ALA A 153 -6.23 -12.45 2.04
CA ALA A 153 -4.87 -11.93 2.09
C ALA A 153 -4.23 -12.11 3.47
N LYS A 154 -5.03 -12.08 4.55
CA LYS A 154 -4.55 -12.28 5.92
C LYS A 154 -4.09 -13.71 6.18
N GLN A 155 -4.84 -14.70 5.70
CA GLN A 155 -4.57 -16.12 5.92
C GLN A 155 -3.75 -16.75 4.78
N GLY A 156 -3.61 -16.08 3.63
CA GLY A 156 -2.92 -16.61 2.47
C GLY A 156 -3.76 -17.57 1.63
N HIS A 157 -5.10 -17.57 1.80
CA HIS A 157 -5.96 -18.48 1.04
C HIS A 157 -6.15 -18.00 -0.40
N ASN A 158 -6.10 -18.92 -1.36
CA ASN A 158 -6.30 -18.74 -2.80
C ASN A 158 -5.33 -17.76 -3.48
N LEU A 159 -4.14 -17.55 -2.90
CA LEU A 159 -3.15 -16.65 -3.53
C LEU A 159 -2.49 -17.28 -4.75
N ASP A 160 -2.25 -18.60 -4.73
CA ASP A 160 -1.69 -19.33 -5.87
C ASP A 160 -2.66 -19.30 -7.06
N GLU A 161 -3.96 -19.43 -6.80
CA GLU A 161 -4.99 -19.31 -7.84
C GLU A 161 -5.07 -17.89 -8.40
N LEU A 162 -4.94 -16.88 -7.53
CA LEU A 162 -4.86 -15.50 -7.97
C LEU A 162 -3.64 -15.27 -8.88
N LEU A 163 -2.46 -15.77 -8.52
CA LEU A 163 -1.25 -15.65 -9.34
C LEU A 163 -1.41 -16.34 -10.71
N LYS A 164 -1.99 -17.56 -10.75
CA LYS A 164 -2.29 -18.25 -12.02
C LYS A 164 -3.25 -17.46 -12.89
N THR A 165 -4.31 -16.92 -12.29
CA THR A 165 -5.28 -16.08 -13.00
C THR A 165 -4.61 -14.85 -13.59
N LEU A 166 -3.79 -14.15 -12.80
CA LEU A 166 -3.06 -12.97 -13.27
C LEU A 166 -2.07 -13.33 -14.39
N GLN A 167 -1.30 -14.42 -14.24
CA GLN A 167 -0.34 -14.90 -15.25
C GLN A 167 -1.01 -15.14 -16.60
N ALA A 168 -2.23 -15.69 -16.61
CA ALA A 168 -2.97 -15.95 -17.85
C ALA A 168 -3.24 -14.68 -18.66
N HIS A 169 -3.34 -13.53 -17.99
CA HIS A 169 -3.65 -12.23 -18.59
C HIS A 169 -2.44 -11.30 -18.76
N LEU A 170 -1.25 -11.70 -18.30
CA LEU A 170 -0.03 -10.93 -18.53
C LEU A 170 0.45 -11.06 -20.00
N PRO A 171 1.00 -9.99 -20.57
CA PRO A 171 1.63 -10.05 -21.89
C PRO A 171 2.92 -10.91 -21.86
N GLU A 172 3.26 -11.43 -23.03
CA GLU A 172 4.56 -12.05 -23.30
C GLU A 172 5.60 -10.95 -23.38
N ASN A 173 6.52 -10.90 -22.43
CA ASN A 173 7.52 -9.84 -22.31
C ASN A 173 8.75 -10.33 -21.53
N ALA A 174 9.89 -9.70 -21.76
CA ALA A 174 11.08 -9.91 -20.93
C ALA A 174 10.85 -9.37 -19.50
N PRO A 175 11.57 -9.90 -18.48
CA PRO A 175 11.53 -9.33 -17.14
C PRO A 175 11.87 -7.84 -17.13
N LEU A 176 11.15 -7.06 -16.35
CA LEU A 176 11.37 -5.61 -16.16
C LEU A 176 12.37 -5.31 -15.04
N PHE A 177 12.53 -6.26 -14.11
CA PHE A 177 13.40 -6.16 -12.94
C PHE A 177 14.26 -7.42 -12.80
N GLU A 178 15.33 -7.33 -12.02
CA GLU A 178 16.15 -8.49 -11.68
C GLU A 178 15.32 -9.52 -10.89
N ALA A 179 15.74 -10.78 -10.93
CA ALA A 179 14.95 -11.88 -10.36
C ALA A 179 14.78 -11.81 -8.83
N ASP A 180 15.71 -11.20 -8.14
CA ASP A 180 15.75 -11.00 -6.69
C ASP A 180 15.19 -9.65 -6.21
N ASP A 181 14.84 -8.77 -7.15
CA ASP A 181 14.15 -7.52 -6.83
C ASP A 181 12.76 -7.79 -6.25
N VAL A 182 12.43 -7.13 -5.14
CA VAL A 182 11.12 -7.24 -4.49
C VAL A 182 10.31 -5.93 -4.49
N THR A 183 10.98 -4.81 -4.75
CA THR A 183 10.37 -3.47 -4.78
C THR A 183 11.31 -2.46 -5.46
N ASP A 184 10.74 -1.39 -6.01
CA ASP A 184 11.47 -0.23 -6.52
C ASP A 184 11.83 0.80 -5.42
N GLN A 185 11.40 0.57 -4.18
CA GLN A 185 11.67 1.50 -3.09
C GLN A 185 13.09 1.37 -2.56
N THR A 186 13.71 2.52 -2.29
CA THR A 186 14.97 2.57 -1.54
C THR A 186 14.74 2.24 -0.06
N GLU A 187 15.77 1.71 0.63
CA GLU A 187 15.74 1.49 2.09
C GLU A 187 15.35 2.79 2.84
N ARG A 188 15.79 3.94 2.35
CA ARG A 188 15.45 5.26 2.90
C ARG A 188 13.94 5.55 2.83
N GLN A 189 13.29 5.26 1.73
CA GLN A 189 11.84 5.44 1.57
C GLN A 189 11.07 4.46 2.47
N LEU A 190 11.47 3.20 2.48
CA LEU A 190 10.85 2.18 3.32
C LEU A 190 11.01 2.51 4.81
N ALA A 191 12.17 3.06 5.24
CA ALA A 191 12.39 3.50 6.62
C ALA A 191 11.37 4.58 7.03
N ALA A 192 11.14 5.60 6.19
CA ALA A 192 10.16 6.64 6.45
C ALA A 192 8.75 6.05 6.62
N GLU A 193 8.36 5.14 5.73
CA GLU A 193 7.06 4.48 5.77
C GLU A 193 6.91 3.58 7.01
N LEU A 194 7.93 2.84 7.41
CA LEU A 194 7.90 2.01 8.62
C LEU A 194 7.69 2.85 9.89
N ILE A 195 8.33 4.03 10.00
CA ILE A 195 8.07 4.96 11.09
C ILE A 195 6.62 5.47 11.02
N ARG A 196 6.15 5.88 9.83
CA ARG A 196 4.80 6.37 9.63
C ARG A 196 3.74 5.32 9.98
N GLU A 197 3.97 4.05 9.67
CA GLU A 197 3.10 2.94 10.08
C GLU A 197 2.91 2.88 11.59
N LYS A 198 4.01 3.04 12.37
CA LYS A 198 3.91 2.99 13.84
C LYS A 198 3.13 4.18 14.39
N VAL A 199 3.29 5.36 13.80
CA VAL A 199 2.45 6.52 14.15
C VAL A 199 0.98 6.21 13.86
N PHE A 200 0.66 5.63 12.68
CA PHE A 200 -0.71 5.26 12.31
C PHE A 200 -1.33 4.23 13.26
N ARG A 201 -0.54 3.29 13.75
CA ARG A 201 -1.03 2.23 14.65
C ARG A 201 -1.15 2.66 16.10
N LEU A 202 -0.25 3.52 16.59
CA LEU A 202 -0.11 3.86 18.01
C LEU A 202 -0.74 5.20 18.40
N CYS A 203 -1.06 6.06 17.43
CA CYS A 203 -1.71 7.35 17.68
C CYS A 203 -3.21 7.30 17.34
N GLY A 204 -3.98 8.21 17.97
CA GLY A 204 -5.44 8.31 17.81
C GLY A 204 -5.90 8.54 16.37
N GLU A 205 -7.21 8.60 16.16
CA GLU A 205 -7.80 8.54 14.80
C GLU A 205 -7.43 9.73 13.89
N GLU A 206 -7.28 10.94 14.41
CA GLU A 206 -7.09 12.15 13.61
C GLU A 206 -5.61 12.47 13.31
N ILE A 207 -4.70 12.11 14.23
CA ILE A 207 -3.28 12.48 14.15
C ILE A 207 -2.60 11.96 12.88
N PRO A 208 -2.81 10.70 12.45
CA PRO A 208 -2.12 10.14 11.30
C PRO A 208 -2.28 10.95 10.01
N TYR A 209 -3.41 11.60 9.81
CA TYR A 209 -3.67 12.36 8.57
C TYR A 209 -2.80 13.62 8.45
N GLY A 210 -2.45 14.25 9.57
CA GLY A 210 -1.57 15.42 9.65
C GLY A 210 -0.09 15.08 9.89
N VAL A 211 0.34 13.84 9.61
CA VAL A 211 1.71 13.39 9.86
C VAL A 211 2.43 13.02 8.56
N ALA A 212 3.66 13.48 8.42
CA ALA A 212 4.63 12.99 7.46
C ALA A 212 5.94 12.60 8.16
N VAL A 213 6.77 11.82 7.49
CA VAL A 213 8.09 11.43 7.99
C VAL A 213 9.13 11.77 6.94
N ALA A 214 10.12 12.56 7.35
CA ALA A 214 11.29 12.86 6.55
C ALA A 214 12.51 12.13 7.12
N ILE A 215 13.31 11.50 6.26
CA ILE A 215 14.59 10.97 6.65
C ILE A 215 15.62 12.08 6.44
N ASP A 216 16.15 12.63 7.53
CA ASP A 216 17.12 13.71 7.49
C ASP A 216 18.48 13.17 7.03
N LYS A 217 18.91 12.01 7.59
CA LYS A 217 20.16 11.37 7.27
C LYS A 217 20.00 9.85 7.21
N PHE A 218 20.67 9.22 6.24
CA PHE A 218 20.74 7.77 6.09
C PHE A 218 22.16 7.39 5.71
N GLU A 219 22.84 6.63 6.56
CA GLU A 219 24.23 6.22 6.39
C GLU A 219 24.33 4.70 6.49
N GLU A 220 25.15 4.14 5.61
CA GLU A 220 25.47 2.72 5.57
C GLU A 220 26.89 2.50 6.03
N GLU A 221 27.06 1.81 7.16
CA GLU A 221 28.36 1.46 7.73
C GLU A 221 28.45 -0.07 7.86
N GLY A 222 28.84 -0.75 6.79
CA GLY A 222 28.86 -2.21 6.77
C GLY A 222 27.48 -2.80 7.07
N ASN A 223 27.34 -3.58 8.15
CA ASN A 223 26.07 -4.17 8.57
C ASN A 223 25.28 -3.27 9.54
N LEU A 224 25.51 -1.96 9.53
CA LEU A 224 24.79 -0.98 10.34
C LEU A 224 24.20 0.11 9.46
N ARG A 225 22.90 0.36 9.60
CA ARG A 225 22.21 1.53 9.03
C ARG A 225 21.99 2.56 10.12
N ARG A 226 22.55 3.77 9.94
CA ARG A 226 22.32 4.92 10.84
C ARG A 226 21.26 5.82 10.23
N ILE A 227 20.12 5.92 10.88
CA ILE A 227 18.93 6.62 10.36
C ILE A 227 18.51 7.71 11.33
N PHE A 228 18.43 8.93 10.81
CA PHE A 228 17.95 10.11 11.53
C PHE A 228 16.70 10.61 10.84
N ALA A 229 15.59 10.69 11.57
CA ALA A 229 14.28 10.98 11.00
C ALA A 229 13.52 12.04 11.78
N THR A 230 12.72 12.82 11.08
CA THR A 230 11.81 13.80 11.67
C THR A 230 10.36 13.42 11.34
N ILE A 231 9.56 13.22 12.38
CA ILE A 231 8.11 13.16 12.27
C ILE A 231 7.58 14.59 12.22
N LEU A 232 7.00 14.98 11.10
CA LEU A 232 6.37 16.27 10.90
C LEU A 232 4.90 16.18 11.28
N VAL A 233 4.41 17.12 12.08
CA VAL A 233 3.00 17.25 12.47
C VAL A 233 2.45 18.59 12.05
N ASP A 234 1.17 18.62 11.69
CA ASP A 234 0.50 19.82 11.19
C ASP A 234 0.17 20.84 12.30
N ARG A 235 -0.03 20.36 13.54
CA ARG A 235 -0.48 21.21 14.67
C ARG A 235 0.38 20.99 15.92
N ASP A 236 0.56 22.07 16.71
CA ASP A 236 1.29 22.01 17.98
C ASP A 236 0.68 21.00 18.96
N THR A 237 -0.65 20.85 18.96
CA THR A 237 -1.38 19.90 19.81
C THR A 237 -1.07 18.44 19.47
N HIS A 238 -0.60 18.12 18.26
CA HIS A 238 -0.25 16.76 17.84
C HIS A 238 1.10 16.30 18.39
N LYS A 239 2.05 17.23 18.56
CA LYS A 239 3.40 16.93 19.03
C LYS A 239 3.43 16.20 20.38
N PRO A 240 2.78 16.71 21.47
CA PRO A 240 2.78 16.01 22.75
C PRO A 240 2.08 14.65 22.69
N ILE A 241 1.11 14.44 21.80
CA ILE A 241 0.40 13.18 21.66
C ILE A 241 1.31 12.09 21.05
N ILE A 242 2.19 12.47 20.10
CA ILE A 242 3.17 11.54 19.51
C ILE A 242 4.31 11.25 20.48
N ILE A 243 4.77 12.27 21.22
CA ILE A 243 5.85 12.09 22.20
C ILE A 243 5.36 11.22 23.36
N GLY A 244 4.14 11.48 23.86
CA GLY A 244 3.58 10.82 25.03
C GLY A 244 4.21 11.27 26.34
N LYS A 245 3.66 10.76 27.48
CA LYS A 245 4.15 11.09 28.81
C LYS A 245 5.61 10.61 28.95
N GLY A 246 6.50 11.53 29.28
CA GLY A 246 7.93 11.22 29.44
C GLY A 246 8.64 10.68 28.19
N GLY A 247 8.05 10.84 26.97
CA GLY A 247 8.63 10.33 25.74
C GLY A 247 8.34 8.85 25.43
N GLU A 248 7.57 8.15 26.26
CA GLU A 248 7.34 6.71 26.14
C GLU A 248 6.72 6.27 24.83
N LYS A 249 5.77 7.07 24.29
CA LYS A 249 5.13 6.71 23.02
C LYS A 249 6.09 6.84 21.84
N LEU A 250 6.88 7.92 21.77
CA LEU A 250 7.89 8.11 20.74
C LEU A 250 8.97 7.01 20.82
N LYS A 251 9.38 6.61 22.02
CA LYS A 251 10.29 5.47 22.23
C LYS A 251 9.69 4.17 21.69
N THR A 252 8.40 3.92 21.94
CA THR A 252 7.70 2.73 21.43
C THR A 252 7.61 2.75 19.89
N ILE A 253 7.26 3.91 19.29
CA ILE A 253 7.23 4.10 17.83
C ILE A 253 8.60 3.78 17.24
N SER A 254 9.66 4.42 17.76
CA SER A 254 11.05 4.25 17.27
C SER A 254 11.55 2.82 17.43
N THR A 255 11.28 2.18 18.58
CA THR A 255 11.70 0.79 18.82
C THR A 255 11.03 -0.18 17.86
N GLN A 256 9.70 -0.08 17.68
CA GLN A 256 8.97 -0.96 16.76
C GLN A 256 9.35 -0.71 15.29
N ALA A 257 9.57 0.55 14.91
CA ALA A 257 10.02 0.87 13.55
C ALA A 257 11.43 0.31 13.30
N ARG A 258 12.37 0.48 14.24
CA ARG A 258 13.72 -0.06 14.15
C ARG A 258 13.73 -1.58 13.97
N LEU A 259 12.95 -2.31 14.76
CA LEU A 259 12.85 -3.76 14.65
C LEU A 259 12.27 -4.22 13.31
N ASP A 260 11.32 -3.48 12.74
CA ASP A 260 10.80 -3.78 11.41
C ASP A 260 11.83 -3.45 10.31
N MET A 261 12.62 -2.37 10.47
CA MET A 261 13.73 -2.03 9.58
C MET A 261 14.84 -3.09 9.60
N GLU A 262 15.23 -3.56 10.79
CA GLU A 262 16.25 -4.62 10.92
C GLU A 262 15.84 -5.90 10.17
N ARG A 263 14.56 -6.25 10.19
CA ARG A 263 14.03 -7.39 9.40
C ARG A 263 13.98 -7.12 7.91
N ALA A 264 13.63 -5.88 7.51
CA ALA A 264 13.47 -5.54 6.11
C ALA A 264 14.82 -5.35 5.39
N PHE A 265 15.84 -4.86 6.11
CA PHE A 265 17.15 -4.55 5.54
C PHE A 265 18.22 -5.65 5.82
N ASP A 266 17.82 -6.68 6.55
CA ASP A 266 18.74 -7.72 7.05
C ASP A 266 20.01 -7.15 7.65
N SER A 267 19.89 -6.08 8.44
CA SER A 267 21.00 -5.27 8.97
C SER A 267 20.66 -4.72 10.34
N LYS A 268 21.67 -4.39 11.14
CA LYS A 268 21.49 -3.63 12.38
C LYS A 268 21.06 -2.21 12.06
N VAL A 269 20.17 -1.64 12.90
CA VAL A 269 19.67 -0.28 12.70
C VAL A 269 19.85 0.56 13.98
N TYR A 270 20.57 1.67 13.84
CA TYR A 270 20.50 2.79 14.77
C TYR A 270 19.45 3.77 14.27
N LEU A 271 18.42 4.06 15.06
CA LEU A 271 17.32 4.96 14.69
C LEU A 271 17.17 6.07 15.72
N GLU A 272 17.27 7.30 15.28
CA GLU A 272 16.96 8.49 16.06
C GLU A 272 15.79 9.27 15.42
N VAL A 273 14.79 9.63 16.23
CA VAL A 273 13.54 10.23 15.72
C VAL A 273 13.19 11.49 16.50
N TRP A 274 12.97 12.60 15.80
CA TRP A 274 12.47 13.85 16.36
C TRP A 274 11.03 14.12 15.91
N VAL A 275 10.34 15.00 16.64
CA VAL A 275 9.01 15.48 16.27
C VAL A 275 9.05 16.99 16.12
N LYS A 276 8.72 17.48 14.92
CA LYS A 276 8.66 18.91 14.59
C LYS A 276 7.27 19.31 14.13
N VAL A 277 6.84 20.51 14.51
CA VAL A 277 5.59 21.10 14.01
C VAL A 277 5.88 21.85 12.72
N LYS A 278 5.10 21.58 11.68
CA LYS A 278 5.10 22.31 10.41
C LYS A 278 3.67 22.41 9.89
N GLY A 279 2.99 23.48 10.29
CA GLY A 279 1.61 23.75 9.88
C GLY A 279 1.46 23.86 8.36
N GLY A 280 0.35 23.35 7.82
CA GLY A 280 -0.01 23.46 6.41
C GLY A 280 0.84 22.64 5.45
N TRP A 281 1.70 21.71 5.92
CA TRP A 281 2.58 20.92 5.05
C TRP A 281 1.83 20.10 4.00
N ALA A 282 0.61 19.65 4.31
CA ALA A 282 -0.20 18.82 3.43
C ALA A 282 -0.82 19.59 2.23
N ASP A 283 -0.80 20.92 2.27
CA ASP A 283 -1.25 21.80 1.19
C ASP A 283 -0.08 22.53 0.50
N ASP A 284 1.14 22.40 1.01
CA ASP A 284 2.36 22.98 0.43
C ASP A 284 2.93 22.03 -0.65
N VAL A 285 2.78 22.41 -1.92
CA VAL A 285 3.25 21.65 -3.09
C VAL A 285 4.76 21.35 -3.03
N ARG A 286 5.60 22.31 -2.55
CA ARG A 286 7.04 22.10 -2.43
C ARG A 286 7.36 21.03 -1.39
N MET A 287 6.61 21.07 -0.29
CA MET A 287 6.75 20.11 0.77
C MET A 287 6.27 18.72 0.35
N LEU A 288 5.12 18.63 -0.32
CA LEU A 288 4.62 17.37 -0.88
C LEU A 288 5.64 16.76 -1.84
N ARG A 289 6.24 17.58 -2.71
CA ARG A 289 7.29 17.14 -3.64
C ARG A 289 8.53 16.62 -2.91
N SER A 290 9.00 17.33 -1.88
CA SER A 290 10.17 16.89 -1.07
C SER A 290 9.93 15.59 -0.31
N LEU A 291 8.67 15.27 -0.03
CA LEU A 291 8.21 14.02 0.59
C LEU A 291 7.84 12.94 -0.44
N GLY A 292 7.96 13.24 -1.76
CA GLY A 292 7.55 12.35 -2.84
C GLY A 292 6.03 12.18 -2.97
N LEU A 293 5.23 13.15 -2.53
CA LEU A 293 3.76 13.11 -2.47
C LEU A 293 3.05 13.94 -3.56
N ASP A 294 3.76 14.43 -4.57
CA ASP A 294 3.23 15.24 -5.68
C ASP A 294 2.63 14.42 -6.83
#